data_f9f628c1f5b1ebe4d8988d1effbddd7b
#
_entry.id   f9f628c1f5b1ebe4d8988d1effbddd7b
#
_cell.length_a   1.000
_cell.length_b   1.000
_cell.length_c   1.000
_cell.angle_alpha   90.00
_cell.angle_beta   90.00
_cell.angle_gamma   90.00
#
_symmetry.space_group_name_H-M   'P 1'
#
loop_
_entity.id
_entity.type
_entity.pdbx_description
1 polymer ?
#
loop_
_entity_poly.entity_id
_entity_poly.type
_entity_poly.pdbx_seq_one_letter_code
_entity_poly.pdbx_strand_id
1 'polypeptide(L)'
;MRINKFVALSSGISRRKADFFIKQGRITINGMVAELSNVVKDSDAVTLDGQILDKPATFTTIILNKPIGYVCSKDGQGSKTVYELLPDNLQNLKTVGRLDKDTSGLILLSNNGELTQQLTHPSFSKVKVYELFIDKPLKESSLKQIERGVELEDGPSRLNLTRLSSDKNWQVAMTEGRNRQIRRTFEALGYLVTKLHRTKFGDYELNDIKTGEFKIV
;
A
#
# COMPACT_ATOMS: atom_id res chain seq x y z
N MET A 1 13.49 -1.89 -20.69
CA MET A 1 12.95 -1.21 -19.48
C MET A 1 13.42 0.24 -19.46
N ARG A 2 12.63 1.26 -19.03
CA ARG A 2 13.13 2.65 -18.91
C ARG A 2 14.31 2.72 -17.93
N ILE A 3 15.33 3.52 -18.26
CA ILE A 3 16.58 3.62 -17.49
C ILE A 3 16.36 3.95 -16.01
N ASN A 4 15.48 4.91 -15.69
CA ASN A 4 15.20 5.26 -14.31
C ASN A 4 14.53 4.14 -13.51
N LYS A 5 13.74 3.28 -14.17
CA LYS A 5 13.14 2.09 -13.55
C LYS A 5 14.22 1.04 -13.30
N PHE A 6 15.12 0.82 -14.27
CA PHE A 6 16.24 -0.11 -14.15
C PHE A 6 17.13 0.30 -12.96
N VAL A 7 17.63 1.53 -12.97
CA VAL A 7 18.51 2.05 -11.90
C VAL A 7 17.84 1.94 -10.53
N ALA A 8 16.55 2.32 -10.42
CA ALA A 8 15.83 2.25 -9.14
C ALA A 8 15.71 0.81 -8.61
N LEU A 9 15.45 -0.16 -9.48
CA LEU A 9 15.34 -1.58 -9.11
C LEU A 9 16.68 -2.20 -8.75
N SER A 10 17.74 -1.87 -9.51
CA SER A 10 19.08 -2.43 -9.31
C SER A 10 19.80 -1.85 -8.08
N SER A 11 19.59 -0.57 -7.76
CA SER A 11 20.29 0.13 -6.67
C SER A 11 19.44 0.37 -5.41
N GLY A 12 18.14 -0.01 -5.43
CA GLY A 12 17.24 0.19 -4.28
C GLY A 12 16.79 1.64 -4.03
N ILE A 13 17.22 2.61 -4.86
CA ILE A 13 16.85 4.01 -4.73
C ILE A 13 15.44 4.29 -5.30
N SER A 14 14.88 5.48 -5.04
CA SER A 14 13.62 5.89 -5.67
C SER A 14 13.83 6.26 -7.15
N ARG A 15 12.79 6.09 -8.00
CA ARG A 15 12.84 6.54 -9.40
C ARG A 15 13.16 8.03 -9.54
N ARG A 16 12.65 8.89 -8.64
CA ARG A 16 12.98 10.32 -8.61
C ARG A 16 14.45 10.58 -8.33
N LYS A 17 15.07 9.78 -7.46
CA LYS A 17 16.52 9.86 -7.19
C LYS A 17 17.32 9.34 -8.38
N ALA A 18 16.84 8.30 -9.07
CA ALA A 18 17.45 7.84 -10.33
C ALA A 18 17.35 8.91 -11.42
N ASP A 19 16.19 9.58 -11.59
CA ASP A 19 16.03 10.71 -12.52
C ASP A 19 17.04 11.84 -12.23
N PHE A 20 17.27 12.15 -10.96
CA PHE A 20 18.24 13.15 -10.53
C PHE A 20 19.68 12.73 -10.91
N PHE A 21 20.08 11.48 -10.68
CA PHE A 21 21.40 10.98 -11.03
C PHE A 21 21.62 10.92 -12.55
N ILE A 22 20.60 10.56 -13.32
CA ILE A 22 20.64 10.60 -14.79
C ILE A 22 20.91 12.02 -15.27
N LYS A 23 20.17 13.02 -14.77
CA LYS A 23 20.36 14.45 -15.11
C LYS A 23 21.74 14.98 -14.73
N GLN A 24 22.41 14.38 -13.73
CA GLN A 24 23.78 14.72 -13.33
C GLN A 24 24.85 14.02 -14.19
N GLY A 25 24.47 13.20 -15.17
CA GLY A 25 25.42 12.43 -15.98
C GLY A 25 26.14 11.29 -15.24
N ARG A 26 25.64 10.87 -14.07
CA ARG A 26 26.25 9.83 -13.22
C ARG A 26 25.90 8.41 -13.68
N ILE A 27 24.95 8.27 -14.60
CA ILE A 27 24.51 6.97 -15.15
C ILE A 27 25.02 6.83 -16.57
N THR A 28 25.59 5.67 -16.91
CA THR A 28 25.95 5.34 -18.28
C THR A 28 25.29 4.06 -18.75
N ILE A 29 25.08 3.95 -20.07
CA ILE A 29 24.68 2.72 -20.76
C ILE A 29 25.77 2.41 -21.78
N ASN A 30 26.42 1.26 -21.68
CA ASN A 30 27.54 0.86 -22.56
C ASN A 30 28.65 1.94 -22.67
N GLY A 31 28.93 2.62 -21.55
CA GLY A 31 29.94 3.70 -21.48
C GLY A 31 29.45 5.08 -21.92
N MET A 32 28.26 5.25 -22.49
CA MET A 32 27.69 6.54 -22.89
C MET A 32 26.77 7.09 -21.80
N VAL A 33 26.84 8.40 -21.53
CA VAL A 33 25.95 9.06 -20.55
C VAL A 33 24.49 8.85 -20.93
N ALA A 34 23.71 8.38 -19.95
CA ALA A 34 22.32 8.08 -20.15
C ALA A 34 21.41 9.31 -20.06
N GLU A 35 20.33 9.31 -20.85
CA GLU A 35 19.25 10.28 -20.81
C GLU A 35 17.96 9.64 -20.24
N LEU A 36 17.03 10.48 -19.75
CA LEU A 36 15.76 10.01 -19.18
C LEU A 36 14.88 9.23 -20.17
N SER A 37 15.05 9.50 -21.47
CA SER A 37 14.35 8.81 -22.57
C SER A 37 14.86 7.41 -22.84
N ASN A 38 16.07 7.07 -22.40
CA ASN A 38 16.70 5.80 -22.74
C ASN A 38 15.95 4.58 -22.19
N VAL A 39 16.01 3.51 -22.97
CA VAL A 39 15.45 2.19 -22.66
C VAL A 39 16.61 1.20 -22.59
N VAL A 40 16.77 0.56 -21.45
CA VAL A 40 17.78 -0.49 -21.22
C VAL A 40 17.28 -1.80 -21.80
N LYS A 41 18.13 -2.46 -22.60
CA LYS A 41 17.96 -3.82 -23.14
C LYS A 41 18.68 -4.83 -22.22
N ASP A 42 18.38 -6.10 -22.38
CA ASP A 42 18.99 -7.17 -21.55
C ASP A 42 20.48 -7.35 -21.76
N SER A 43 21.00 -6.92 -22.93
CA SER A 43 22.44 -6.95 -23.27
C SER A 43 23.21 -5.73 -22.78
N ASP A 44 22.52 -4.67 -22.29
CA ASP A 44 23.19 -3.42 -21.96
C ASP A 44 23.88 -3.49 -20.59
N ALA A 45 25.07 -2.94 -20.51
CA ALA A 45 25.78 -2.69 -19.27
C ALA A 45 25.44 -1.28 -18.76
N VAL A 46 24.85 -1.21 -17.58
CA VAL A 46 24.46 0.08 -16.94
C VAL A 46 25.38 0.33 -15.75
N THR A 47 25.89 1.54 -15.62
CA THR A 47 26.71 1.93 -14.46
C THR A 47 26.12 3.12 -13.72
N LEU A 48 26.39 3.19 -12.42
CA LEU A 48 26.20 4.35 -11.56
C LEU A 48 27.58 4.72 -10.97
N ASP A 49 28.07 5.93 -11.24
CA ASP A 49 29.38 6.39 -10.82
C ASP A 49 30.53 5.43 -11.22
N GLY A 50 30.42 4.83 -12.40
CA GLY A 50 31.39 3.85 -12.91
C GLY A 50 31.24 2.43 -12.37
N GLN A 51 30.37 2.19 -11.39
CA GLN A 51 30.09 0.84 -10.87
C GLN A 51 28.95 0.17 -11.65
N ILE A 52 29.17 -1.05 -12.13
CA ILE A 52 28.14 -1.82 -12.86
C ILE A 52 26.97 -2.10 -11.92
N LEU A 53 25.79 -1.82 -12.41
CA LEU A 53 24.54 -2.20 -11.75
C LEU A 53 24.10 -3.59 -12.21
N ASP A 54 23.87 -4.47 -11.24
CA ASP A 54 23.31 -5.79 -11.50
C ASP A 54 21.90 -5.68 -12.11
N LYS A 55 21.55 -6.69 -12.90
CA LYS A 55 20.18 -6.77 -13.41
C LYS A 55 19.18 -6.77 -12.23
N PRO A 56 18.04 -6.07 -12.38
CA PRO A 56 17.03 -6.07 -11.32
C PRO A 56 16.68 -7.49 -10.89
N ALA A 57 16.68 -7.72 -9.59
CA ALA A 57 16.22 -8.97 -9.01
C ALA A 57 14.75 -9.27 -9.41
N THR A 58 14.37 -10.53 -9.30
CA THR A 58 12.97 -10.96 -9.49
C THR A 58 12.04 -10.19 -8.59
N PHE A 59 10.83 -9.92 -9.09
CA PHE A 59 9.82 -9.26 -8.28
C PHE A 59 9.44 -10.12 -7.08
N THR A 60 9.45 -9.51 -5.92
CA THR A 60 9.00 -10.11 -4.67
C THR A 60 7.82 -9.33 -4.15
N THR A 61 6.76 -10.04 -3.77
CA THR A 61 5.58 -9.48 -3.10
C THR A 61 5.28 -10.31 -1.86
N ILE A 62 4.96 -9.63 -0.77
CA ILE A 62 4.54 -10.27 0.47
C ILE A 62 3.20 -9.73 0.93
N ILE A 63 2.40 -10.59 1.57
CA ILE A 63 1.24 -10.21 2.38
C ILE A 63 1.71 -10.18 3.82
N LEU A 64 1.55 -9.07 4.51
CA LEU A 64 1.80 -8.93 5.94
C LEU A 64 0.47 -8.69 6.66
N ASN A 65 0.21 -9.43 7.74
CA ASN A 65 -0.88 -9.11 8.67
C ASN A 65 -0.40 -8.06 9.67
N LYS A 66 -0.58 -6.79 9.31
CA LYS A 66 -0.11 -5.65 10.09
C LYS A 66 -0.81 -5.57 11.46
N PRO A 67 -0.11 -5.57 12.59
CA PRO A 67 -0.69 -5.28 13.89
C PRO A 67 -1.05 -3.79 14.04
N ILE A 68 -1.90 -3.48 15.01
CA ILE A 68 -2.13 -2.09 15.47
C ILE A 68 -0.83 -1.55 16.08
N GLY A 69 -0.63 -0.23 16.02
CA GLY A 69 0.54 0.46 16.59
C GLY A 69 1.70 0.66 15.61
N TYR A 70 1.70 -0.05 14.48
CA TYR A 70 2.72 0.06 13.44
C TYR A 70 2.30 1.01 12.32
N VAL A 71 3.24 1.80 11.80
CA VAL A 71 3.01 2.69 10.63
C VAL A 71 3.62 2.10 9.37
N CYS A 72 3.05 2.46 8.21
CA CYS A 72 3.52 2.02 6.89
C CYS A 72 4.67 2.88 6.32
N SER A 73 5.15 3.88 7.06
CA SER A 73 6.30 4.70 6.68
C SER A 73 7.62 3.98 7.02
N LYS A 74 8.68 4.20 6.24
CA LYS A 74 10.04 3.79 6.60
C LYS A 74 10.62 4.67 7.71
N ASP A 75 10.28 5.95 7.68
CA ASP A 75 10.55 6.88 8.76
C ASP A 75 9.35 6.84 9.72
N GLY A 76 9.54 6.15 10.84
CA GLY A 76 8.51 5.91 11.84
C GLY A 76 8.11 7.16 12.63
N GLN A 77 8.91 8.23 12.62
CA GLN A 77 8.70 9.45 13.41
C GLN A 77 8.35 9.13 14.87
N GLY A 78 9.11 8.24 15.49
CA GLY A 78 8.89 7.78 16.85
C GLY A 78 7.85 6.67 17.01
N SER A 79 7.28 6.16 15.92
CA SER A 79 6.38 4.98 15.92
C SER A 79 7.08 3.77 15.32
N LYS A 80 6.72 2.57 15.79
CA LYS A 80 7.15 1.30 15.16
C LYS A 80 6.68 1.23 13.72
N THR A 81 7.52 0.71 12.84
CA THR A 81 7.25 0.60 11.41
C THR A 81 6.95 -0.85 11.02
N VAL A 82 6.19 -1.06 9.96
CA VAL A 82 5.94 -2.43 9.43
C VAL A 82 7.24 -3.12 9.00
N TYR A 83 8.31 -2.38 8.75
CA TYR A 83 9.62 -2.92 8.35
C TYR A 83 10.34 -3.63 9.50
N GLU A 84 10.06 -3.27 10.76
CA GLU A 84 10.59 -3.96 11.93
C GLU A 84 10.05 -5.40 12.11
N LEU A 85 8.98 -5.73 11.40
CA LEU A 85 8.39 -7.08 11.37
C LEU A 85 9.00 -7.98 10.28
N LEU A 86 9.90 -7.44 9.47
CA LEU A 86 10.47 -8.12 8.30
C LEU A 86 11.95 -8.41 8.51
N PRO A 87 12.45 -9.54 7.99
CA PRO A 87 13.89 -9.80 7.95
C PRO A 87 14.58 -8.80 7.00
N ASP A 88 15.88 -8.58 7.20
CA ASP A 88 16.67 -7.54 6.52
C ASP A 88 16.59 -7.59 4.99
N ASN A 89 16.58 -8.80 4.42
CA ASN A 89 16.50 -9.01 2.97
C ASN A 89 15.14 -8.59 2.35
N LEU A 90 14.11 -8.35 3.16
CA LEU A 90 12.78 -7.89 2.71
C LEU A 90 12.50 -6.43 3.07
N GLN A 91 13.36 -5.76 3.83
CA GLN A 91 13.16 -4.37 4.24
C GLN A 91 13.30 -3.35 3.10
N ASN A 92 13.83 -3.77 1.95
CA ASN A 92 13.88 -2.96 0.72
C ASN A 92 12.54 -2.86 -0.02
N LEU A 93 11.59 -3.77 0.27
CA LEU A 93 10.24 -3.73 -0.30
C LEU A 93 9.52 -2.42 0.10
N LYS A 94 8.52 -2.05 -0.70
CA LYS A 94 7.71 -0.83 -0.46
C LYS A 94 6.27 -1.24 -0.19
N THR A 95 5.63 -0.57 0.75
CA THR A 95 4.20 -0.80 1.02
C THR A 95 3.36 -0.43 -0.20
N VAL A 96 2.42 -1.31 -0.56
CA VAL A 96 1.42 -1.09 -1.60
C VAL A 96 0.20 -0.44 -0.94
N GLY A 97 0.11 0.87 -1.04
CA GLY A 97 -0.82 1.66 -0.26
C GLY A 97 -0.42 1.75 1.22
N ARG A 98 -1.37 2.10 2.05
CA ARG A 98 -1.15 2.27 3.49
C ARG A 98 -2.33 1.75 4.30
N LEU A 99 -2.06 1.42 5.56
CA LEU A 99 -3.01 1.33 6.66
C LEU A 99 -2.59 2.30 7.75
N ASP A 100 -3.56 2.89 8.42
CA ASP A 100 -3.31 3.78 9.54
C ASP A 100 -2.70 3.02 10.73
N LYS A 101 -2.10 3.75 11.69
CA LYS A 101 -1.48 3.17 12.89
C LYS A 101 -2.46 2.32 13.71
N ASP A 102 -3.71 2.77 13.78
CA ASP A 102 -4.82 2.16 14.52
C ASP A 102 -5.65 1.16 13.68
N THR A 103 -5.21 0.84 12.46
CA THR A 103 -5.84 -0.16 11.57
C THR A 103 -4.92 -1.35 11.41
N SER A 104 -5.48 -2.56 11.50
CA SER A 104 -4.75 -3.81 11.34
C SER A 104 -5.10 -4.55 10.05
N GLY A 105 -4.43 -5.67 9.80
CA GLY A 105 -4.75 -6.60 8.72
C GLY A 105 -3.86 -6.50 7.50
N LEU A 106 -4.36 -6.93 6.38
CA LEU A 106 -3.63 -7.12 5.13
C LEU A 106 -2.98 -5.83 4.64
N ILE A 107 -1.65 -5.82 4.59
CA ILE A 107 -0.85 -4.87 3.82
C ILE A 107 0.08 -5.64 2.89
N LEU A 108 0.19 -5.20 1.65
CA LEU A 108 1.15 -5.75 0.71
C LEU A 108 2.43 -4.92 0.75
N LEU A 109 3.58 -5.59 0.63
CA LEU A 109 4.85 -4.93 0.33
C LEU A 109 5.45 -5.58 -0.92
N SER A 110 5.97 -4.76 -1.83
CA SER A 110 6.51 -5.25 -3.10
C SER A 110 7.61 -4.33 -3.64
N ASN A 111 8.51 -4.90 -4.44
CA ASN A 111 9.41 -4.17 -5.32
C ASN A 111 8.85 -4.03 -6.75
N ASN A 112 7.65 -4.58 -7.03
CA ASN A 112 6.96 -4.43 -8.30
C ASN A 112 6.13 -3.13 -8.31
N GLY A 113 6.65 -2.10 -8.98
CA GLY A 113 5.96 -0.81 -9.11
C GLY A 113 4.69 -0.86 -9.99
N GLU A 114 4.59 -1.79 -10.93
CA GLU A 114 3.39 -1.97 -11.77
C GLU A 114 2.25 -2.56 -10.96
N LEU A 115 2.53 -3.60 -10.16
CA LEU A 115 1.57 -4.15 -9.20
C LEU A 115 1.10 -3.07 -8.22
N THR A 116 2.04 -2.27 -7.70
CA THR A 116 1.70 -1.16 -6.81
C THR A 116 0.72 -0.18 -7.46
N GLN A 117 0.98 0.21 -8.71
CA GLN A 117 0.11 1.11 -9.48
C GLN A 117 -1.27 0.49 -9.71
N GLN A 118 -1.33 -0.77 -10.16
CA GLN A 118 -2.59 -1.47 -10.42
C GLN A 118 -3.48 -1.59 -9.17
N LEU A 119 -2.88 -1.77 -8.00
CA LEU A 119 -3.61 -1.92 -6.75
C LEU A 119 -4.00 -0.60 -6.09
N THR A 120 -3.22 0.47 -6.30
CA THR A 120 -3.41 1.73 -5.54
C THR A 120 -4.00 2.86 -6.36
N HIS A 121 -3.86 2.85 -7.68
CA HIS A 121 -4.38 3.93 -8.51
C HIS A 121 -5.92 3.85 -8.62
N PRO A 122 -6.63 4.95 -8.40
CA PRO A 122 -8.11 4.97 -8.37
C PRO A 122 -8.78 4.41 -9.62
N SER A 123 -8.18 4.58 -10.81
CA SER A 123 -8.74 4.10 -12.08
C SER A 123 -8.92 2.58 -12.16
N PHE A 124 -8.20 1.80 -11.35
CA PHE A 124 -8.33 0.33 -11.34
C PHE A 124 -9.40 -0.17 -10.36
N SER A 125 -10.00 0.70 -9.57
CA SER A 125 -11.14 0.40 -8.67
C SER A 125 -10.99 -0.91 -7.86
N LYS A 126 -9.77 -1.19 -7.37
CA LYS A 126 -9.51 -2.44 -6.64
C LYS A 126 -10.22 -2.48 -5.30
N VAL A 127 -11.02 -3.53 -5.11
CA VAL A 127 -11.83 -3.72 -3.91
C VAL A 127 -10.95 -3.94 -2.69
N LYS A 128 -11.31 -3.27 -1.59
CA LYS A 128 -10.75 -3.47 -0.25
C LYS A 128 -11.89 -3.90 0.66
N VAL A 129 -11.69 -4.97 1.41
CA VAL A 129 -12.69 -5.47 2.36
C VAL A 129 -12.12 -5.33 3.78
N TYR A 130 -12.95 -4.80 4.66
CA TYR A 130 -12.61 -4.60 6.06
C TYR A 130 -13.67 -5.23 6.96
N GLU A 131 -13.24 -5.80 8.08
CA GLU A 131 -14.08 -6.06 9.24
C GLU A 131 -13.94 -4.92 10.24
N LEU A 132 -15.04 -4.42 10.75
CA LEU A 132 -15.06 -3.37 11.74
C LEU A 132 -15.99 -3.67 12.91
N PHE A 133 -15.63 -3.14 14.06
CA PHE A 133 -16.48 -3.07 15.24
C PHE A 133 -16.74 -1.61 15.60
N ILE A 134 -17.97 -1.33 16.02
CA ILE A 134 -18.39 -0.01 16.51
C ILE A 134 -18.81 -0.09 17.99
N ASP A 135 -18.77 1.04 18.68
CA ASP A 135 -19.05 1.17 20.11
C ASP A 135 -20.48 0.79 20.49
N LYS A 136 -21.45 1.05 19.63
CA LYS A 136 -22.88 0.81 19.86
C LYS A 136 -23.57 0.25 18.62
N PRO A 137 -24.75 -0.42 18.76
CA PRO A 137 -25.51 -0.98 17.63
C PRO A 137 -25.80 0.06 16.56
N LEU A 138 -25.55 -0.31 15.28
CA LEU A 138 -25.88 0.54 14.13
C LEU A 138 -27.39 0.56 13.92
N LYS A 139 -27.98 1.76 13.93
CA LYS A 139 -29.40 1.97 13.64
C LYS A 139 -29.65 1.81 12.13
N GLU A 140 -30.80 1.26 11.78
CA GLU A 140 -31.25 1.07 10.39
C GLU A 140 -31.25 2.40 9.60
N SER A 141 -31.62 3.51 10.24
CA SER A 141 -31.57 4.84 9.64
C SER A 141 -30.15 5.26 9.26
N SER A 142 -29.17 4.98 10.14
CA SER A 142 -27.77 5.28 9.90
C SER A 142 -27.16 4.38 8.82
N LEU A 143 -27.54 3.11 8.77
CA LEU A 143 -27.16 2.19 7.69
C LEU A 143 -27.59 2.76 6.33
N LYS A 144 -28.86 3.15 6.19
CA LYS A 144 -29.39 3.76 4.97
C LYS A 144 -28.70 5.07 4.59
N GLN A 145 -28.28 5.87 5.58
CA GLN A 145 -27.50 7.08 5.33
C GLN A 145 -26.10 6.75 4.77
N ILE A 146 -25.40 5.75 5.33
CA ILE A 146 -24.09 5.31 4.85
C ILE A 146 -24.16 4.81 3.40
N GLU A 147 -25.20 4.04 3.07
CA GLU A 147 -25.41 3.51 1.71
C GLU A 147 -25.74 4.61 0.69
N ARG A 148 -26.50 5.62 1.10
CA ARG A 148 -26.85 6.78 0.24
C ARG A 148 -25.68 7.74 0.08
N GLY A 149 -24.82 7.83 1.08
CA GLY A 149 -23.66 8.72 1.17
C GLY A 149 -23.77 9.68 2.34
N VAL A 150 -22.71 9.66 3.16
CA VAL A 150 -22.52 10.61 4.27
C VAL A 150 -21.60 11.71 3.77
N GLU A 151 -21.97 12.96 3.95
CA GLU A 151 -21.17 14.11 3.53
C GLU A 151 -19.97 14.25 4.45
N LEU A 152 -18.77 14.27 3.86
CA LEU A 152 -17.50 14.52 4.53
C LEU A 152 -16.84 15.75 3.92
N GLU A 153 -15.85 16.35 4.58
CA GLU A 153 -15.12 17.53 4.09
C GLU A 153 -14.53 17.37 2.67
N ASP A 154 -14.15 16.14 2.31
CA ASP A 154 -13.57 15.77 1.00
C ASP A 154 -14.58 15.11 0.06
N GLY A 155 -15.87 15.34 0.27
CA GLY A 155 -17.00 14.86 -0.53
C GLY A 155 -17.73 13.66 0.06
N PRO A 156 -18.84 13.24 -0.58
CA PRO A 156 -19.71 12.19 -0.07
C PRO A 156 -18.99 10.85 0.06
N SER A 157 -19.22 10.15 1.16
CA SER A 157 -18.69 8.80 1.42
C SER A 157 -19.83 7.78 1.39
N ARG A 158 -19.74 6.84 0.46
CA ARG A 158 -20.65 5.69 0.35
C ARG A 158 -19.90 4.41 0.69
N LEU A 159 -20.48 3.60 1.58
CA LEU A 159 -19.89 2.32 1.97
C LEU A 159 -20.91 1.22 1.79
N ASN A 160 -20.49 0.08 1.26
CA ASN A 160 -21.30 -1.13 1.22
C ASN A 160 -21.06 -1.92 2.51
N LEU A 161 -22.10 -2.06 3.32
CA LEU A 161 -22.04 -2.72 4.61
C LEU A 161 -22.79 -4.05 4.58
N THR A 162 -22.16 -5.08 5.17
CA THR A 162 -22.77 -6.37 5.44
C THR A 162 -22.65 -6.67 6.93
N ARG A 163 -23.76 -6.95 7.60
CA ARG A 163 -23.74 -7.34 9.02
C ARG A 163 -23.11 -8.72 9.17
N LEU A 164 -22.22 -8.89 10.14
CA LEU A 164 -21.59 -10.15 10.46
C LEU A 164 -22.25 -10.82 11.67
N SER A 165 -21.62 -10.80 12.81
CA SER A 165 -22.08 -11.54 14.00
C SER A 165 -23.03 -10.76 14.90
N SER A 166 -23.08 -9.43 14.77
CA SER A 166 -23.92 -8.55 15.59
C SER A 166 -24.14 -7.18 14.95
N ASP A 167 -25.04 -6.37 15.52
CA ASP A 167 -25.28 -4.99 15.09
C ASP A 167 -24.10 -4.03 15.34
N LYS A 168 -23.04 -4.53 15.98
CA LYS A 168 -21.76 -3.81 16.18
C LYS A 168 -20.64 -4.31 15.29
N ASN A 169 -20.82 -5.45 14.62
CA ASN A 169 -19.78 -6.08 13.80
C ASN A 169 -20.21 -6.13 12.34
N TRP A 170 -19.47 -5.42 11.49
CA TRP A 170 -19.80 -5.22 10.09
C TRP A 170 -18.61 -5.48 9.18
N GLN A 171 -18.90 -5.94 7.98
CA GLN A 171 -17.96 -5.95 6.87
C GLN A 171 -18.21 -4.72 5.99
N VAL A 172 -17.14 -4.07 5.56
CA VAL A 172 -17.18 -2.95 4.61
C VAL A 172 -16.41 -3.33 3.36
N ALA A 173 -17.05 -3.22 2.20
CA ALA A 173 -16.41 -3.32 0.90
C ALA A 173 -16.37 -1.94 0.22
N MET A 174 -15.20 -1.52 -0.27
CA MET A 174 -15.01 -0.24 -0.93
C MET A 174 -13.89 -0.29 -1.99
N THR A 175 -13.98 0.54 -3.02
CA THR A 175 -12.95 0.65 -4.08
C THR A 175 -12.03 1.85 -3.89
N GLU A 176 -12.51 2.91 -3.27
CA GLU A 176 -11.73 4.10 -2.93
C GLU A 176 -10.96 3.92 -1.61
N GLY A 177 -10.27 4.93 -1.13
CA GLY A 177 -9.51 4.86 0.14
C GLY A 177 -8.97 6.23 0.52
N ARG A 178 -9.89 7.19 0.79
CA ARG A 178 -9.54 8.51 1.31
C ARG A 178 -8.99 8.39 2.73
N ASN A 179 -8.31 9.40 3.19
CA ASN A 179 -7.74 9.41 4.55
C ASN A 179 -8.82 9.12 5.59
N ARG A 180 -8.64 8.05 6.38
CA ARG A 180 -9.53 7.61 7.47
C ARG A 180 -11.02 7.57 7.11
N GLN A 181 -11.36 7.32 5.84
CA GLN A 181 -12.71 7.45 5.30
C GLN A 181 -13.74 6.66 6.09
N ILE A 182 -13.53 5.37 6.35
CA ILE A 182 -14.47 4.54 7.13
C ILE A 182 -14.72 5.16 8.50
N ARG A 183 -13.66 5.53 9.23
CA ARG A 183 -13.77 6.10 10.58
C ARG A 183 -14.54 7.42 10.57
N ARG A 184 -14.21 8.34 9.65
CA ARG A 184 -14.92 9.63 9.52
C ARG A 184 -16.39 9.46 9.14
N THR A 185 -16.72 8.48 8.30
CA THR A 185 -18.10 8.18 7.91
C THR A 185 -18.96 7.76 9.11
N PHE A 186 -18.40 6.88 9.96
CA PHE A 186 -19.10 6.45 11.17
C PHE A 186 -19.15 7.56 12.24
N GLU A 187 -18.09 8.32 12.41
CA GLU A 187 -17.98 9.44 13.34
C GLU A 187 -19.01 10.54 13.02
N ALA A 188 -19.19 10.89 11.74
CA ALA A 188 -20.20 11.86 11.29
C ALA A 188 -21.63 11.47 11.70
N LEU A 189 -21.89 10.17 11.94
CA LEU A 189 -23.17 9.65 12.42
C LEU A 189 -23.17 9.36 13.94
N GLY A 190 -22.11 9.77 14.64
CA GLY A 190 -21.97 9.62 16.09
C GLY A 190 -21.59 8.21 16.55
N TYR A 191 -20.93 7.40 15.69
CA TYR A 191 -20.40 6.07 16.04
C TYR A 191 -18.87 6.09 16.09
N LEU A 192 -18.29 5.36 17.05
CA LEU A 192 -16.85 5.18 17.14
C LEU A 192 -16.46 3.81 16.57
N VAL A 193 -15.59 3.77 15.57
CA VAL A 193 -14.98 2.53 15.07
C VAL A 193 -13.88 2.09 16.03
N THR A 194 -14.14 1.08 16.84
CA THR A 194 -13.24 0.56 17.88
C THR A 194 -12.22 -0.43 17.32
N LYS A 195 -12.56 -1.19 16.26
CA LYS A 195 -11.65 -2.09 15.54
C LYS A 195 -11.85 -1.93 14.04
N LEU A 196 -10.77 -1.86 13.29
CA LEU A 196 -10.78 -1.87 11.82
C LEU A 196 -9.66 -2.80 11.34
N HIS A 197 -10.04 -3.83 10.59
CA HIS A 197 -9.13 -4.89 10.15
C HIS A 197 -9.34 -5.19 8.67
N ARG A 198 -8.33 -4.97 7.82
CA ARG A 198 -8.44 -5.27 6.39
C ARG A 198 -8.17 -6.73 6.12
N THR A 199 -9.16 -7.45 5.55
CA THR A 199 -9.08 -8.88 5.23
C THR A 199 -8.73 -9.13 3.76
N LYS A 200 -9.07 -8.17 2.85
CA LYS A 200 -8.85 -8.33 1.41
C LYS A 200 -8.39 -7.02 0.75
N PHE A 201 -7.51 -7.13 -0.24
CA PHE A 201 -7.09 -6.03 -1.11
C PHE A 201 -6.86 -6.53 -2.54
N GLY A 202 -7.75 -6.15 -3.46
CA GLY A 202 -7.78 -6.69 -4.81
C GLY A 202 -7.97 -8.20 -4.79
N ASP A 203 -7.05 -8.93 -5.40
CA ASP A 203 -7.09 -10.39 -5.51
C ASP A 203 -6.37 -11.08 -4.31
N TYR A 204 -5.81 -10.30 -3.37
CA TYR A 204 -5.08 -10.81 -2.21
C TYR A 204 -5.98 -10.88 -0.98
N GLU A 205 -5.91 -12.01 -0.27
CA GLU A 205 -6.66 -12.29 0.96
C GLU A 205 -5.70 -12.62 2.10
N LEU A 206 -6.10 -12.26 3.33
CA LEU A 206 -5.26 -12.44 4.50
C LEU A 206 -5.14 -13.91 4.91
N ASN A 207 -6.22 -14.68 4.70
CA ASN A 207 -6.31 -16.09 5.10
C ASN A 207 -5.79 -16.33 6.55
N ASP A 208 -5.00 -17.38 6.76
CA ASP A 208 -4.52 -17.84 8.07
C ASP A 208 -3.20 -17.17 8.53
N ILE A 209 -2.79 -16.06 7.91
CA ILE A 209 -1.58 -15.34 8.31
C ILE A 209 -1.82 -14.69 9.67
N LYS A 210 -1.06 -15.12 10.70
CA LYS A 210 -1.19 -14.57 12.05
C LYS A 210 -0.74 -13.11 12.12
N THR A 211 -1.27 -12.40 13.11
CA THR A 211 -0.91 -10.99 13.34
C THR A 211 0.61 -10.83 13.53
N GLY A 212 1.22 -9.95 12.76
CA GLY A 212 2.66 -9.72 12.74
C GLY A 212 3.44 -10.64 11.80
N GLU A 213 2.82 -11.69 11.27
CA GLU A 213 3.45 -12.61 10.31
C GLU A 213 3.20 -12.20 8.86
N PHE A 214 4.05 -12.69 7.95
CA PHE A 214 3.95 -12.43 6.52
C PHE A 214 4.07 -13.73 5.69
N LYS A 215 3.63 -13.67 4.44
CA LYS A 215 3.77 -14.73 3.44
C LYS A 215 4.25 -14.13 2.11
N ILE A 216 5.21 -14.77 1.45
CA ILE A 216 5.62 -14.44 0.07
C ILE A 216 4.57 -15.00 -0.89
N VAL A 217 4.18 -14.22 -1.92
CA VAL A 217 3.13 -14.54 -2.91
C VAL A 217 3.58 -14.20 -4.33
#